data_848d79847fe87f2dd278aec4f133d63c
#
_entry.id   848d79847fe87f2dd278aec4f133d63c
#
_cell.length_a   1.000
_cell.length_b   1.000
_cell.length_c   1.000
_cell.angle_alpha   90.00
_cell.angle_beta   90.00
_cell.angle_gamma   90.00
#
_symmetry.space_group_name_H-M   'P 1'
#
loop_
_entity.id
_entity.type
_entity.pdbx_description
1 polymer ?
#
loop_
_entity_poly.entity_id
_entity_poly.type
_entity_poly.pdbx_seq_one_letter_code
_entity_poly.pdbx_strand_id
1 'polypeptide(L)'
;MCIRDRSNTGNDHRLGANEAPPAIISVFLGEQLEDVVEQLISTGNATKSKKEGVLETGVKTLPDLKKDATDRNRTSPFAFTGNKFEFRMVGSRDSVAAPNIVLNTIVAEAFRDACDVLEGAENFEDAVHDLIKKNLSEHQRIIFNGDGYADEWLAEAERRGPVSYTHLRA
;
A
#
# COMPACT_ATOMS: atom_id res chain seq x y z
N MET A 1 6.60 -11.04 8.11
CA MET A 1 6.99 -11.96 7.02
C MET A 1 7.68 -11.17 5.93
N CYS A 2 8.93 -11.46 5.65
CA CYS A 2 9.64 -10.78 4.56
C CYS A 2 9.29 -11.47 3.27
N ILE A 3 8.44 -10.88 2.46
CA ILE A 3 8.32 -11.27 1.06
C ILE A 3 9.68 -10.96 0.46
N ARG A 4 10.45 -11.97 0.21
CA ARG A 4 11.70 -11.77 -0.47
C ARG A 4 11.44 -11.54 -1.93
N ASP A 5 11.78 -10.39 -2.32
CA ASP A 5 12.04 -10.03 -3.68
C ASP A 5 13.38 -10.54 -4.21
N ARG A 6 14.02 -11.48 -3.58
CA ARG A 6 15.08 -12.27 -4.21
C ARG A 6 14.53 -13.12 -5.34
N SER A 7 13.70 -12.51 -6.03
CA SER A 7 13.39 -12.82 -7.37
C SER A 7 14.66 -12.55 -8.13
N ASN A 8 15.06 -13.42 -8.88
CA ASN A 8 15.92 -13.49 -10.04
C ASN A 8 16.88 -12.32 -10.33
N THR A 9 18.05 -12.68 -10.74
CA THR A 9 19.00 -11.82 -11.47
C THR A 9 18.28 -11.06 -12.58
N GLY A 10 18.19 -9.74 -12.44
CA GLY A 10 17.57 -8.86 -13.41
C GLY A 10 16.40 -8.03 -12.88
N ASN A 11 15.88 -8.32 -11.71
CA ASN A 11 14.85 -7.51 -11.07
C ASN A 11 15.40 -6.14 -10.64
N ASP A 12 16.69 -6.10 -10.39
CA ASP A 12 17.47 -4.91 -10.09
C ASP A 12 17.58 -3.92 -11.26
N HIS A 13 17.38 -4.35 -12.48
CA HIS A 13 17.29 -3.42 -13.61
C HIS A 13 16.04 -2.54 -13.57
N ARG A 14 15.06 -2.89 -12.76
CA ARG A 14 13.82 -2.14 -12.63
C ARG A 14 13.61 -1.59 -11.23
N LEU A 15 13.85 -2.39 -10.20
CA LEU A 15 13.65 -1.99 -8.80
C LEU A 15 14.92 -1.31 -8.28
N GLY A 16 14.82 0.02 -8.03
CA GLY A 16 15.94 0.84 -7.58
C GLY A 16 17.00 1.09 -8.66
N ALA A 17 16.72 0.87 -9.94
CA ALA A 17 17.45 1.43 -11.05
C ALA A 17 16.99 2.86 -11.34
N ASN A 18 17.68 3.60 -12.21
CA ASN A 18 17.39 5.02 -12.48
C ASN A 18 15.95 5.34 -12.92
N GLU A 19 15.19 4.35 -13.36
CA GLU A 19 13.80 4.49 -13.82
C GLU A 19 12.77 3.89 -12.86
N ALA A 20 13.18 3.43 -11.68
CA ALA A 20 12.30 2.81 -10.71
C ALA A 20 12.58 3.34 -9.30
N PRO A 21 11.54 3.49 -8.45
CA PRO A 21 11.74 3.88 -7.07
C PRO A 21 12.52 2.81 -6.30
N PRO A 22 13.14 3.17 -5.16
CA PRO A 22 13.75 2.21 -4.26
C PRO A 22 12.80 1.07 -3.91
N ALA A 23 13.35 -0.16 -3.80
CA ALA A 23 12.57 -1.35 -3.46
C ALA A 23 12.22 -1.39 -1.96
N ILE A 24 11.40 -0.47 -1.52
CA ILE A 24 10.87 -0.38 -0.15
C ILE A 24 9.48 -0.97 -0.14
N ILE A 25 9.23 -1.94 0.74
CA ILE A 25 7.90 -2.53 0.90
C ILE A 25 6.99 -1.52 1.58
N SER A 26 6.09 -0.95 0.80
CA SER A 26 5.09 0.02 1.24
C SER A 26 3.77 -0.19 0.52
N VAL A 27 2.70 0.34 1.09
CA VAL A 27 1.34 0.27 0.54
C VAL A 27 0.86 1.68 0.27
N PHE A 28 0.47 1.94 -0.96
CA PHE A 28 -0.22 3.17 -1.35
C PHE A 28 -1.73 2.96 -1.21
N LEU A 29 -2.41 3.84 -0.49
CA LEU A 29 -3.87 3.83 -0.33
C LEU A 29 -4.56 5.00 -1.05
N GLY A 30 -3.85 6.09 -1.26
CA GLY A 30 -4.39 7.36 -1.71
C GLY A 30 -4.94 8.22 -0.57
N GLU A 31 -5.03 9.51 -0.81
CA GLU A 31 -5.40 10.51 0.21
C GLU A 31 -6.75 10.25 0.88
N GLN A 32 -7.69 9.68 0.13
CA GLN A 32 -9.05 9.44 0.62
C GLN A 32 -9.11 8.29 1.64
N LEU A 33 -8.47 7.16 1.32
CA LEU A 33 -8.42 6.02 2.24
C LEU A 33 -7.48 6.28 3.41
N GLU A 34 -6.39 7.03 3.20
CA GLU A 34 -5.51 7.43 4.30
C GLU A 34 -6.26 8.24 5.35
N ASP A 35 -7.06 9.23 4.92
CA ASP A 35 -7.90 10.02 5.82
C ASP A 35 -8.90 9.14 6.61
N VAL A 36 -9.51 8.15 5.95
CA VAL A 36 -10.39 7.17 6.61
C VAL A 36 -9.61 6.33 7.64
N VAL A 37 -8.43 5.85 7.29
CA VAL A 37 -7.57 5.05 8.17
C VAL A 37 -7.13 5.86 9.38
N GLU A 38 -6.71 7.11 9.20
CA GLU A 38 -6.33 8.00 10.29
C GLU A 38 -7.50 8.26 11.26
N GLN A 39 -8.71 8.46 10.73
CA GLN A 39 -9.92 8.62 11.55
C GLN A 39 -10.22 7.35 12.33
N LEU A 40 -10.16 6.17 11.70
CA LEU A 40 -10.40 4.89 12.36
C LEU A 40 -9.40 4.64 13.50
N ILE A 41 -8.11 4.94 13.28
CA ILE A 41 -7.08 4.76 14.28
C ILE A 41 -7.28 5.74 15.45
N SER A 42 -7.55 7.01 15.16
CA SER A 42 -7.59 8.07 16.19
C SER A 42 -8.90 8.09 16.99
N THR A 43 -10.04 7.97 16.32
CA THR A 43 -11.37 8.12 16.94
C THR A 43 -12.16 6.82 17.03
N GLY A 44 -11.73 5.80 16.33
CA GLY A 44 -12.47 4.54 16.20
C GLY A 44 -13.56 4.55 15.14
N ASN A 45 -13.90 5.69 14.57
CA ASN A 45 -14.96 5.79 13.56
C ASN A 45 -14.55 6.76 12.45
N ALA A 46 -14.79 6.38 11.20
CA ALA A 46 -14.64 7.27 10.06
C ALA A 46 -16.01 7.92 9.73
N THR A 47 -16.15 9.20 9.97
CA THR A 47 -17.41 9.94 9.76
C THR A 47 -17.43 10.75 8.47
N LYS A 48 -16.25 11.02 7.90
CA LYS A 48 -16.07 11.83 6.70
C LYS A 48 -14.98 11.23 5.85
N SER A 49 -15.10 11.31 4.53
CA SER A 49 -13.98 11.10 3.62
C SER A 49 -13.70 12.38 2.84
N LYS A 50 -12.45 12.65 2.54
CA LYS A 50 -12.07 13.74 1.64
C LYS A 50 -12.76 13.49 0.30
N LYS A 51 -13.47 14.48 -0.22
CA LYS A 51 -14.02 14.40 -1.58
C LYS A 51 -12.86 14.41 -2.57
N GLU A 52 -13.04 13.69 -3.67
CA GLU A 52 -12.13 13.78 -4.81
C GLU A 52 -11.88 15.24 -5.17
N GLY A 53 -10.62 15.65 -5.22
CA GLY A 53 -10.27 17.01 -5.60
C GLY A 53 -10.62 17.25 -7.06
N VAL A 54 -11.17 18.42 -7.34
CA VAL A 54 -11.36 18.90 -8.71
C VAL A 54 -10.15 19.75 -9.07
N LEU A 55 -9.56 19.49 -10.23
CA LEU A 55 -8.51 20.33 -10.78
C LEU A 55 -9.18 21.54 -11.42
N GLU A 56 -9.17 22.67 -10.73
CA GLU A 56 -9.60 23.95 -11.31
C GLU A 56 -8.55 24.38 -12.33
N THR A 57 -8.89 24.33 -13.60
CA THR A 57 -7.97 24.72 -14.68
C THR A 57 -7.78 26.24 -14.78
N GLY A 58 -8.58 27.03 -14.06
CA GLY A 58 -8.59 28.49 -14.14
C GLY A 58 -9.06 29.05 -15.48
N VAL A 59 -9.44 28.21 -16.42
CA VAL A 59 -9.92 28.58 -17.75
C VAL A 59 -11.40 28.24 -17.87
N LYS A 60 -12.25 29.26 -18.01
CA LYS A 60 -13.71 29.13 -18.04
C LYS A 60 -14.26 28.26 -19.18
N THR A 61 -13.47 27.94 -20.17
CA THR A 61 -13.87 27.15 -21.36
C THR A 61 -13.52 25.67 -21.23
N LEU A 62 -12.74 25.29 -20.23
CA LEU A 62 -12.40 23.90 -19.96
C LEU A 62 -13.31 23.33 -18.86
N PRO A 63 -13.82 22.12 -19.02
CA PRO A 63 -14.58 21.47 -17.95
C PRO A 63 -13.67 21.18 -16.75
N ASP A 64 -14.25 21.19 -15.58
CA ASP A 64 -13.58 20.75 -14.37
C ASP A 64 -13.15 19.28 -14.50
N LEU A 65 -11.87 19.03 -14.30
CA LEU A 65 -11.30 17.69 -14.37
C LEU A 65 -11.24 17.10 -12.97
N LYS A 66 -11.79 15.91 -12.81
CA LYS A 66 -11.59 15.15 -11.57
C LYS A 66 -10.13 14.79 -11.43
N LYS A 67 -9.55 15.11 -10.28
CA LYS A 67 -8.18 14.70 -9.95
C LYS A 67 -8.17 13.18 -9.82
N ASP A 68 -7.31 12.53 -10.59
CA ASP A 68 -7.13 11.08 -10.52
C ASP A 68 -6.43 10.75 -9.18
N ALA A 69 -7.12 10.02 -8.32
CA ALA A 69 -6.61 9.58 -7.02
C ALA A 69 -5.79 8.29 -7.11
N THR A 70 -5.62 7.73 -8.31
CA THR A 70 -4.87 6.49 -8.50
C THR A 70 -3.36 6.74 -8.57
N ASP A 71 -2.57 5.82 -7.99
CA ASP A 71 -1.11 5.87 -8.10
C ASP A 71 -0.64 5.45 -9.50
N ARG A 72 -0.56 6.42 -10.41
CA ARG A 72 0.05 6.20 -11.73
C ARG A 72 1.58 6.31 -11.71
N ASN A 73 2.15 6.92 -10.68
CA ASN A 73 3.57 7.24 -10.62
C ASN A 73 4.43 6.13 -10.01
N ARG A 74 3.87 4.96 -9.71
CA ARG A 74 4.59 3.81 -9.14
C ARG A 74 5.30 4.15 -7.83
N THR A 75 4.66 4.93 -6.97
CA THR A 75 5.23 5.38 -5.70
C THR A 75 5.41 4.25 -4.70
N SER A 76 4.59 3.20 -4.78
CA SER A 76 4.70 2.02 -3.92
C SER A 76 4.61 0.73 -4.73
N PRO A 77 5.32 -0.34 -4.31
CA PRO A 77 5.23 -1.64 -4.97
C PRO A 77 3.88 -2.34 -4.80
N PHE A 78 3.08 -1.92 -3.83
CA PHE A 78 1.73 -2.42 -3.60
C PHE A 78 0.77 -1.23 -3.46
N ALA A 79 -0.14 -1.05 -4.42
CA ALA A 79 -0.97 0.14 -4.52
C ALA A 79 -2.46 -0.17 -4.69
N PHE A 80 -3.30 0.56 -3.96
CA PHE A 80 -4.74 0.58 -4.15
C PHE A 80 -5.10 1.49 -5.34
N THR A 81 -5.86 0.96 -6.29
CA THR A 81 -6.23 1.68 -7.53
C THR A 81 -7.73 1.91 -7.64
N GLY A 82 -8.38 2.18 -6.52
CA GLY A 82 -9.78 2.52 -6.42
C GLY A 82 -10.73 1.33 -6.18
N ASN A 83 -10.45 0.16 -6.74
CA ASN A 83 -11.26 -1.05 -6.55
C ASN A 83 -10.46 -2.34 -6.39
N LYS A 84 -9.14 -2.25 -6.49
CA LYS A 84 -8.22 -3.39 -6.39
C LYS A 84 -6.86 -2.95 -5.89
N PHE A 85 -6.07 -3.90 -5.42
CA PHE A 85 -4.65 -3.70 -5.19
C PHE A 85 -3.83 -4.22 -6.37
N GLU A 86 -2.81 -3.49 -6.74
CA GLU A 86 -1.83 -3.89 -7.75
C GLU A 86 -0.48 -4.15 -7.09
N PHE A 87 0.07 -5.33 -7.33
CA PHE A 87 1.44 -5.64 -6.97
C PHE A 87 2.37 -5.36 -8.15
N ARG A 88 3.33 -4.46 -7.96
CA ARG A 88 4.13 -3.87 -9.04
C ARG A 88 5.61 -4.26 -9.01
N MET A 89 5.99 -5.22 -8.19
CA MET A 89 7.39 -5.67 -8.02
C MET A 89 7.79 -6.85 -8.89
N VAL A 90 6.97 -7.25 -9.84
CA VAL A 90 7.26 -8.41 -10.68
C VAL A 90 8.29 -8.05 -11.74
N GLY A 91 9.35 -8.86 -11.86
CA GLY A 91 10.35 -8.74 -12.91
C GLY A 91 9.75 -8.98 -14.30
N SER A 92 10.23 -8.25 -15.30
CA SER A 92 9.67 -8.29 -16.67
C SER A 92 9.93 -9.61 -17.41
N ARG A 93 10.86 -10.43 -16.94
CA ARG A 93 11.24 -11.71 -17.54
C ARG A 93 10.85 -12.91 -16.70
N ASP A 94 10.28 -12.68 -15.52
CA ASP A 94 10.02 -13.71 -14.53
C ASP A 94 8.58 -14.19 -14.57
N SER A 95 8.37 -15.42 -14.11
CA SER A 95 7.03 -15.94 -13.92
C SER A 95 6.34 -15.25 -12.75
N VAL A 96 5.09 -14.86 -12.93
CA VAL A 96 4.23 -14.34 -11.86
C VAL A 96 3.81 -15.41 -10.84
N ALA A 97 4.17 -16.68 -11.07
CA ALA A 97 3.76 -17.78 -10.20
C ALA A 97 4.29 -17.63 -8.77
N ALA A 98 5.58 -17.31 -8.61
CA ALA A 98 6.18 -17.16 -7.28
C ALA A 98 5.53 -16.04 -6.46
N PRO A 99 5.41 -14.79 -6.96
CA PRO A 99 4.70 -13.75 -6.22
C PRO A 99 3.23 -14.11 -5.95
N ASN A 100 2.54 -14.73 -6.87
CA ASN A 100 1.15 -15.15 -6.66
C ASN A 100 1.02 -16.21 -5.57
N ILE A 101 1.91 -17.21 -5.52
CA ILE A 101 1.92 -18.21 -4.45
C ILE A 101 2.12 -17.53 -3.10
N VAL A 102 3.11 -16.65 -2.98
CA VAL A 102 3.41 -15.97 -1.73
C VAL A 102 2.25 -15.09 -1.29
N LEU A 103 1.71 -14.25 -2.18
CA LEU A 103 0.59 -13.35 -1.85
C LEU A 103 -0.66 -14.12 -1.45
N ASN A 104 -1.04 -15.16 -2.20
CA ASN A 104 -2.22 -15.97 -1.86
C ASN A 104 -2.03 -16.69 -0.52
N THR A 105 -0.84 -17.19 -0.20
CA THR A 105 -0.55 -17.82 1.08
C THR A 105 -0.66 -16.84 2.24
N ILE A 106 -0.12 -15.63 2.08
CA ILE A 106 -0.22 -14.54 3.09
C ILE A 106 -1.69 -14.18 3.34
N VAL A 107 -2.44 -13.98 2.26
CA VAL A 107 -3.86 -13.62 2.37
C VAL A 107 -4.67 -14.75 3.01
N ALA A 108 -4.41 -15.99 2.63
CA ALA A 108 -5.08 -17.16 3.25
C ALA A 108 -4.79 -17.26 4.75
N GLU A 109 -3.54 -17.03 5.16
CA GLU A 109 -3.17 -17.01 6.58
C GLU A 109 -3.84 -15.85 7.33
N ALA A 110 -3.84 -14.65 6.77
CA ALA A 110 -4.50 -13.50 7.37
C ALA A 110 -6.03 -13.72 7.51
N PHE A 111 -6.67 -14.34 6.54
CA PHE A 111 -8.09 -14.70 6.64
C PHE A 111 -8.33 -15.78 7.70
N ARG A 112 -7.48 -16.79 7.82
CA ARG A 112 -7.59 -17.78 8.88
C ARG A 112 -7.53 -17.10 10.26
N ASP A 113 -6.53 -16.26 10.48
CA ASP A 113 -6.36 -15.56 11.75
C ASP A 113 -7.55 -14.63 12.05
N ALA A 114 -8.14 -14.00 11.01
CA ALA A 114 -9.35 -13.24 11.13
C ALA A 114 -10.57 -14.11 11.49
N CYS A 115 -10.72 -15.27 10.85
CA CYS A 115 -11.80 -16.22 11.16
C CYS A 115 -11.71 -16.69 12.61
N ASP A 116 -10.52 -17.04 13.10
CA ASP A 116 -10.30 -17.49 14.48
C ASP A 116 -10.78 -16.45 15.51
N VAL A 117 -10.67 -15.14 15.18
CA VAL A 117 -11.16 -14.05 16.03
C VAL A 117 -12.67 -13.86 15.90
N LEU A 118 -13.21 -14.00 14.70
CA LEU A 118 -14.61 -13.66 14.39
C LEU A 118 -15.59 -14.77 14.70
N GLU A 119 -15.18 -16.05 14.61
CA GLU A 119 -16.06 -17.21 14.87
C GLU A 119 -16.59 -17.26 16.30
N GLY A 120 -15.84 -16.72 17.27
CA GLY A 120 -16.22 -16.69 18.69
C GLY A 120 -16.90 -15.38 19.14
N ALA A 121 -17.13 -14.44 18.24
CA ALA A 121 -17.62 -13.10 18.60
C ALA A 121 -19.14 -13.08 18.84
N GLU A 122 -19.57 -12.50 19.97
CA GLU A 122 -21.00 -12.29 20.27
C GLU A 122 -21.63 -11.27 19.31
N ASN A 123 -20.90 -10.21 18.97
CA ASN A 123 -21.29 -9.22 17.97
C ASN A 123 -20.27 -9.21 16.84
N PHE A 124 -20.67 -9.73 15.69
CA PHE A 124 -19.80 -9.85 14.53
C PHE A 124 -19.34 -8.50 13.97
N GLU A 125 -20.24 -7.51 13.88
CA GLU A 125 -19.91 -6.20 13.32
C GLU A 125 -18.88 -5.45 14.18
N ASP A 126 -19.04 -5.46 15.48
CA ASP A 126 -18.09 -4.84 16.43
C ASP A 126 -16.75 -5.56 16.36
N ALA A 127 -16.74 -6.89 16.32
CA ALA A 127 -15.51 -7.66 16.23
C ALA A 127 -14.73 -7.41 14.92
N VAL A 128 -15.43 -7.28 13.79
CA VAL A 128 -14.82 -6.90 12.52
C VAL A 128 -14.21 -5.50 12.60
N HIS A 129 -14.94 -4.55 13.18
CA HIS A 129 -14.47 -3.18 13.35
C HIS A 129 -13.21 -3.12 14.21
N ASP A 130 -13.19 -3.81 15.35
CA ASP A 130 -12.05 -3.86 16.25
C ASP A 130 -10.85 -4.56 15.61
N LEU A 131 -11.08 -5.63 14.87
CA LEU A 131 -10.03 -6.34 14.11
C LEU A 131 -9.39 -5.43 13.07
N ILE A 132 -10.18 -4.69 12.30
CA ILE A 132 -9.70 -3.73 11.30
C ILE A 132 -8.90 -2.63 11.99
N LYS A 133 -9.43 -2.01 13.04
CA LYS A 133 -8.75 -0.96 13.80
C LYS A 133 -7.42 -1.43 14.35
N LYS A 134 -7.38 -2.62 14.94
CA LYS A 134 -6.15 -3.23 15.45
C LYS A 134 -5.10 -3.39 14.36
N ASN A 135 -5.46 -4.05 13.25
CA ASN A 135 -4.53 -4.29 12.15
C ASN A 135 -4.00 -3.00 11.52
N LEU A 136 -4.88 -2.01 11.30
CA LEU A 136 -4.47 -0.71 10.78
C LEU A 136 -3.51 0.03 11.73
N SER A 137 -3.77 -0.02 13.04
CA SER A 137 -2.91 0.61 14.04
C SER A 137 -1.53 -0.04 14.11
N GLU A 138 -1.46 -1.37 14.04
CA GLU A 138 -0.20 -2.12 14.09
C GLU A 138 0.65 -1.94 12.83
N HIS A 139 0.01 -1.74 11.68
CA HIS A 139 0.67 -1.76 10.38
C HIS A 139 0.70 -0.41 9.64
N GLN A 140 0.20 0.68 10.24
CA GLN A 140 0.20 2.01 9.61
C GLN A 140 1.59 2.46 9.10
N ARG A 141 2.66 1.95 9.69
CA ARG A 141 4.05 2.30 9.32
C ARG A 141 4.40 1.97 7.87
N ILE A 142 3.70 1.04 7.23
CA ILE A 142 3.95 0.67 5.83
C ILE A 142 3.11 1.49 4.84
N ILE A 143 2.15 2.28 5.32
CA ILE A 143 1.32 3.13 4.46
C ILE A 143 2.14 4.34 4.03
N PHE A 144 2.26 4.55 2.73
CA PHE A 144 2.98 5.67 2.16
C PHE A 144 2.30 6.15 0.86
N ASN A 145 1.87 7.40 0.85
CA ASN A 145 1.18 8.03 -0.28
C ASN A 145 2.00 9.14 -0.95
N GLY A 146 3.28 9.29 -0.57
CA GLY A 146 4.17 10.31 -1.11
C GLY A 146 4.96 9.87 -2.34
N ASP A 147 5.95 10.67 -2.71
CA ASP A 147 6.86 10.37 -3.80
C ASP A 147 7.90 9.31 -3.39
N GLY A 148 7.80 8.12 -3.98
CA GLY A 148 8.72 7.01 -3.74
C GLY A 148 10.14 7.23 -4.28
N TYR A 149 10.37 8.26 -5.08
CA TYR A 149 11.69 8.62 -5.61
C TYR A 149 12.42 9.63 -4.72
N ALA A 150 11.75 10.24 -3.76
CA ALA A 150 12.34 11.24 -2.89
C ALA A 150 13.36 10.63 -1.92
N ASP A 151 14.51 11.28 -1.76
CA ASP A 151 15.56 10.82 -0.85
C ASP A 151 15.07 10.84 0.62
N GLU A 152 14.18 11.75 0.95
CA GLU A 152 13.54 11.85 2.25
C GLU A 152 12.74 10.58 2.60
N TRP A 153 12.17 9.91 1.59
CA TRP A 153 11.47 8.65 1.79
C TRP A 153 12.40 7.52 2.25
N LEU A 154 13.63 7.46 1.74
CA LEU A 154 14.61 6.48 2.17
C LEU A 154 14.89 6.60 3.68
N ALA A 155 15.16 7.81 4.15
CA ALA A 155 15.41 8.08 5.56
C ALA A 155 14.17 7.80 6.44
N GLU A 156 13.01 8.20 5.97
CA GLU A 156 11.74 7.96 6.69
C GLU A 156 11.38 6.47 6.74
N ALA A 157 11.63 5.72 5.68
CA ALA A 157 11.39 4.29 5.65
C ALA A 157 12.31 3.56 6.64
N GLU A 158 13.58 3.94 6.74
CA GLU A 158 14.48 3.40 7.76
C GLU A 158 13.97 3.69 9.17
N ARG A 159 13.51 4.91 9.42
CA ARG A 159 12.93 5.31 10.71
C ARG A 159 11.68 4.51 11.07
N ARG A 160 10.81 4.23 10.10
CA ARG A 160 9.56 3.45 10.31
C ARG A 160 9.81 1.95 10.42
N GLY A 161 10.96 1.46 9.94
CA GLY A 161 11.35 0.06 9.91
C GLY A 161 10.78 -0.79 8.77
N PRO A 162 10.17 -0.24 7.68
CA PRO A 162 9.93 -1.02 6.47
C PRO A 162 11.25 -1.54 5.91
N VAL A 163 11.20 -2.71 5.30
CA VAL A 163 12.40 -3.31 4.73
C VAL A 163 12.69 -2.70 3.37
N SER A 164 13.87 -2.10 3.22
CA SER A 164 14.40 -1.70 1.92
C SER A 164 15.32 -2.79 1.37
N TYR A 165 15.10 -3.18 0.13
CA TYR A 165 15.93 -4.19 -0.56
C TYR A 165 16.97 -3.56 -1.49
N THR A 166 16.99 -2.25 -1.61
CA THR A 166 17.92 -1.55 -2.51
C THR A 166 19.37 -1.74 -2.12
N HIS A 167 19.68 -1.85 -0.85
CA HIS A 167 21.04 -1.99 -0.32
C HIS A 167 21.52 -3.45 -0.17
N LEU A 168 20.66 -4.42 -0.44
CA LEU A 168 21.04 -5.84 -0.41
C LEU A 168 21.72 -6.32 -1.70
N ARG A 169 22.18 -5.39 -2.52
CA ARG A 169 22.77 -5.61 -3.84
C ARG A 169 24.30 -5.75 -3.86
N ALA A 170 24.92 -5.72 -2.73
CA ALA A 170 26.38 -5.91 -2.66
C ALA A 170 26.75 -7.40 -2.69
#